data_375b5ee830407cd2e3079b4e3a24d795
#
_entry.id   375b5ee830407cd2e3079b4e3a24d795
#
_cell.length_a   1.000
_cell.length_b   1.000
_cell.length_c   1.000
_cell.angle_alpha   90.00
_cell.angle_beta   90.00
_cell.angle_gamma   90.00
#
_symmetry.space_group_name_H-M   'P 1'
#
loop_
_entity.id
_entity.type
_entity.pdbx_description
1 polymer ?
#
loop_
_entity_poly.entity_id
_entity_poly.type
_entity_poly.pdbx_seq_one_letter_code
_entity_poly.pdbx_strand_id
1 'polypeptide(L)'
;MKKIVFIGLSCIAVVMSSCNQKEKKEEQANAVPTENKEVKKVIDDLGLVYVEEGAQTIITYDEVNKAQQDWCDALVKIGKLKEEGGDYKAFAEQVLSDAYNYDNGKVFFKPTLAYGDQTFRNDKKGALAYFIGGDADYPNDKGFALTPWVKARYDNAGKNNEGIQIYGSIAITMGNVWVTDKTGKEVMVDKTWVFKKGKDGKLRIIVHKSSLPFSPTK
;
A
#
# COMPACT_ATOMS: atom_id res chain seq x y z
N MET A 1 -61.86 -2.24 -24.59
CA MET A 1 -62.81 -1.13 -24.31
C MET A 1 -62.08 -0.13 -23.44
N LYS A 2 -61.70 1.01 -24.02
CA LYS A 2 -62.04 2.41 -23.63
C LYS A 2 -61.47 2.77 -22.21
N LYS A 3 -60.73 3.83 -21.98
CA LYS A 3 -60.78 5.21 -22.47
C LYS A 3 -59.44 5.92 -22.31
N ILE A 4 -59.10 6.70 -23.31
CA ILE A 4 -58.10 7.78 -23.35
C ILE A 4 -58.74 9.02 -22.72
N VAL A 5 -57.98 9.78 -21.92
CA VAL A 5 -58.27 11.18 -21.61
C VAL A 5 -57.03 12.02 -21.80
N PHE A 6 -57.06 12.88 -22.78
CA PHE A 6 -56.20 14.04 -23.00
C PHE A 6 -56.84 15.26 -22.32
N ILE A 7 -56.06 16.14 -21.73
CA ILE A 7 -56.29 17.59 -21.51
C ILE A 7 -54.98 18.08 -20.89
N GLY A 8 -54.34 19.16 -21.25
CA GLY A 8 -54.55 20.25 -22.15
C GLY A 8 -53.40 21.22 -21.97
N LEU A 9 -53.00 21.81 -23.03
CA LEU A 9 -51.95 22.81 -23.24
C LEU A 9 -52.36 24.15 -22.61
N SER A 10 -51.46 24.84 -21.89
CA SER A 10 -51.57 26.28 -21.67
C SER A 10 -50.22 26.96 -21.75
N CYS A 11 -50.10 27.74 -22.83
CA CYS A 11 -49.04 28.74 -23.05
C CYS A 11 -49.35 30.01 -22.29
N ILE A 12 -48.40 30.61 -21.61
CA ILE A 12 -48.38 32.05 -21.29
C ILE A 12 -46.99 32.60 -21.41
N ALA A 13 -46.81 33.37 -22.41
CA ALA A 13 -46.15 34.65 -22.69
C ALA A 13 -44.92 35.09 -21.95
N VAL A 14 -43.96 35.41 -22.77
CA VAL A 14 -42.74 36.20 -22.62
C VAL A 14 -43.03 37.61 -22.12
N VAL A 15 -42.23 38.07 -21.14
CA VAL A 15 -41.93 39.49 -21.00
C VAL A 15 -40.43 39.67 -20.93
N MET A 16 -39.92 40.31 -21.98
CA MET A 16 -38.56 40.87 -22.04
C MET A 16 -38.53 42.14 -21.18
N SER A 17 -37.61 42.23 -20.25
CA SER A 17 -37.14 43.53 -19.77
C SER A 17 -35.62 43.48 -19.69
N SER A 18 -35.06 44.26 -20.57
CA SER A 18 -33.63 44.63 -20.63
C SER A 18 -33.35 45.68 -19.56
N CYS A 19 -32.34 45.47 -18.72
CA CYS A 19 -31.55 46.55 -18.19
C CYS A 19 -30.18 46.04 -17.74
N ASN A 20 -29.23 46.60 -18.37
CA ASN A 20 -27.83 46.74 -18.20
C ASN A 20 -27.40 46.99 -16.75
N GLN A 21 -26.42 46.20 -16.17
CA GLN A 21 -25.34 46.81 -15.36
C GLN A 21 -24.26 45.79 -14.93
N LYS A 22 -23.06 46.18 -15.33
CA LYS A 22 -21.75 46.03 -14.63
C LYS A 22 -21.32 44.64 -14.13
N GLU A 23 -20.29 44.15 -14.83
CA GLU A 23 -19.30 43.19 -14.36
C GLU A 23 -18.81 43.50 -12.95
N LYS A 24 -19.02 42.53 -12.04
CA LYS A 24 -18.16 42.28 -10.90
C LYS A 24 -17.65 40.84 -11.03
N LYS A 25 -16.36 40.76 -11.30
CA LYS A 25 -15.62 39.54 -11.08
C LYS A 25 -15.70 39.18 -9.58
N GLU A 26 -16.47 38.17 -9.22
CA GLU A 26 -16.36 37.46 -7.97
C GLU A 26 -15.52 36.23 -8.21
N GLU A 27 -14.35 36.27 -7.60
CA GLU A 27 -13.41 35.21 -7.39
C GLU A 27 -14.14 34.09 -6.59
N GLN A 28 -14.60 33.05 -7.27
CA GLN A 28 -15.12 31.86 -6.59
C GLN A 28 -13.93 31.11 -5.97
N ALA A 29 -13.70 31.38 -4.70
CA ALA A 29 -12.92 30.52 -3.85
C ALA A 29 -13.57 29.13 -3.85
N ASN A 30 -12.85 28.13 -4.34
CA ASN A 30 -13.19 26.72 -4.22
C ASN A 30 -13.26 26.33 -2.74
N ALA A 31 -14.42 26.47 -2.13
CA ALA A 31 -14.73 25.87 -0.85
C ALA A 31 -14.87 24.34 -1.09
N VAL A 32 -13.89 23.60 -0.63
CA VAL A 32 -13.98 22.13 -0.47
C VAL A 32 -15.16 21.85 0.46
N PRO A 33 -16.16 21.06 0.05
CA PRO A 33 -17.26 20.72 0.95
C PRO A 33 -16.73 19.81 2.06
N THR A 34 -16.66 20.32 3.28
CA THR A 34 -16.57 19.52 4.49
C THR A 34 -17.94 18.91 4.76
N GLU A 35 -18.27 17.85 4.09
CA GLU A 35 -19.44 17.05 4.37
C GLU A 35 -19.03 15.88 5.27
N ASN A 36 -19.43 15.95 6.54
CA ASN A 36 -19.48 14.81 7.45
C ASN A 36 -20.48 13.79 6.87
N LYS A 37 -20.01 12.87 6.03
CA LYS A 37 -20.84 11.76 5.56
C LYS A 37 -20.78 10.65 6.59
N GLU A 38 -21.91 10.38 7.22
CA GLU A 38 -22.15 9.12 7.92
C GLU A 38 -21.79 7.95 7.01
N VAL A 39 -20.93 7.07 7.53
CA VAL A 39 -20.46 5.90 6.81
C VAL A 39 -21.61 4.94 6.57
N LYS A 40 -22.02 4.80 5.31
CA LYS A 40 -22.94 3.76 4.89
C LYS A 40 -22.18 2.42 4.85
N LYS A 41 -22.74 1.41 5.53
CA LYS A 41 -22.35 0.01 5.30
C LYS A 41 -22.61 -0.31 3.82
N VAL A 42 -21.55 -0.51 3.06
CA VAL A 42 -21.66 -1.07 1.70
C VAL A 42 -21.42 -2.56 1.84
N ILE A 43 -22.45 -3.35 1.59
CA ILE A 43 -22.34 -4.80 1.42
C ILE A 43 -22.18 -4.98 -0.09
N ASP A 44 -21.03 -5.52 -0.53
CA ASP A 44 -20.84 -5.87 -1.93
C ASP A 44 -21.57 -7.17 -2.28
N ASP A 45 -21.60 -7.51 -3.57
CA ASP A 45 -22.23 -8.73 -4.11
C ASP A 45 -21.59 -10.04 -3.58
N LEU A 46 -20.48 -9.94 -2.87
CA LEU A 46 -19.76 -11.05 -2.23
C LEU A 46 -20.06 -11.14 -0.72
N GLY A 47 -20.92 -10.28 -0.18
CA GLY A 47 -21.27 -10.25 1.23
C GLY A 47 -20.17 -9.74 2.17
N LEU A 48 -19.15 -9.06 1.64
CA LEU A 48 -18.10 -8.45 2.46
C LEU A 48 -18.57 -7.12 3.02
N VAL A 49 -18.50 -6.99 4.33
CA VAL A 49 -18.86 -5.75 5.03
C VAL A 49 -17.64 -4.85 5.12
N TYR A 50 -17.64 -3.76 4.37
CA TYR A 50 -16.66 -2.69 4.53
C TYR A 50 -17.19 -1.66 5.51
N VAL A 51 -16.55 -1.53 6.66
CA VAL A 51 -16.82 -0.45 7.61
C VAL A 51 -15.76 0.62 7.40
N GLU A 52 -16.10 1.66 6.66
CA GLU A 52 -15.27 2.86 6.57
C GLU A 52 -15.63 3.80 7.70
N GLU A 53 -14.80 3.90 8.72
CA GLU A 53 -14.85 4.97 9.71
C GLU A 53 -13.84 6.06 9.32
N GLY A 54 -14.36 7.16 8.75
CA GLY A 54 -13.65 8.44 8.65
C GLY A 54 -12.77 8.63 7.40
N ALA A 55 -12.70 9.86 6.94
CA ALA A 55 -11.96 10.32 5.74
C ALA A 55 -10.43 10.10 5.79
N GLN A 56 -9.87 9.62 6.90
CA GLN A 56 -8.43 9.36 7.08
C GLN A 56 -7.97 7.98 6.60
N THR A 57 -8.87 7.13 6.11
CA THR A 57 -8.55 5.74 5.76
C THR A 57 -8.25 5.53 4.29
N ILE A 58 -8.48 6.49 3.42
CA ILE A 58 -8.17 6.37 1.99
C ILE A 58 -6.66 6.46 1.80
N ILE A 59 -6.12 5.47 1.09
CA ILE A 59 -4.72 5.42 0.70
C ILE A 59 -4.51 6.22 -0.58
N THR A 60 -3.35 6.88 -0.70
CA THR A 60 -2.91 7.53 -1.94
C THR A 60 -1.74 6.77 -2.58
N TYR A 61 -1.52 6.98 -3.88
CA TYR A 61 -0.35 6.44 -4.57
C TYR A 61 0.96 6.88 -3.95
N ASP A 62 1.06 8.14 -3.51
CA ASP A 62 2.27 8.69 -2.89
C ASP A 62 2.58 8.00 -1.56
N GLU A 63 1.56 7.70 -0.74
CA GLU A 63 1.73 6.95 0.50
C GLU A 63 2.25 5.54 0.22
N VAL A 64 1.74 4.87 -0.82
CA VAL A 64 2.20 3.54 -1.22
C VAL A 64 3.65 3.58 -1.69
N ASN A 65 3.97 4.48 -2.62
CA ASN A 65 5.32 4.65 -3.15
C ASN A 65 6.33 4.98 -2.03
N LYS A 66 5.92 5.85 -1.10
CA LYS A 66 6.74 6.17 0.07
C LYS A 66 6.97 4.95 0.97
N ALA A 67 5.93 4.20 1.30
CA ALA A 67 6.06 3.00 2.14
C ALA A 67 6.96 1.93 1.49
N GLN A 68 6.90 1.79 0.16
CA GLN A 68 7.78 0.91 -0.61
C GLN A 68 9.24 1.35 -0.52
N GLN A 69 9.52 2.66 -0.68
CA GLN A 69 10.88 3.19 -0.60
C GLN A 69 11.41 3.16 0.84
N ASP A 70 10.59 3.52 1.84
CA ASP A 70 10.97 3.44 3.26
C ASP A 70 11.39 2.00 3.65
N TRP A 71 10.69 0.99 3.12
CA TRP A 71 11.07 -0.41 3.32
C TRP A 71 12.42 -0.75 2.67
N CYS A 72 12.67 -0.28 1.45
CA CYS A 72 13.94 -0.47 0.76
C CYS A 72 15.10 0.19 1.52
N ASP A 73 14.90 1.41 2.00
CA ASP A 73 15.90 2.17 2.77
C ASP A 73 16.20 1.48 4.12
N ALA A 74 15.14 0.95 4.78
CA ALA A 74 15.29 0.19 6.01
C ALA A 74 16.12 -1.09 5.79
N LEU A 75 15.90 -1.81 4.69
CA LEU A 75 16.67 -3.00 4.33
C LEU A 75 18.18 -2.70 4.24
N VAL A 76 18.54 -1.62 3.54
CA VAL A 76 19.92 -1.17 3.41
C VAL A 76 20.51 -0.74 4.75
N LYS A 77 19.71 -0.01 5.55
CA LYS A 77 20.14 0.51 6.85
C LYS A 77 20.41 -0.61 7.87
N ILE A 78 19.64 -1.71 7.87
CA ILE A 78 19.89 -2.87 8.73
C ILE A 78 21.28 -3.45 8.45
N GLY A 79 21.63 -3.69 7.18
CA GLY A 79 22.93 -4.20 6.77
C GLY A 79 24.07 -3.26 7.16
N LYS A 80 23.90 -1.95 6.93
CA LYS A 80 24.86 -0.92 7.29
C LYS A 80 25.11 -0.86 8.80
N LEU A 81 24.05 -0.86 9.62
CA LEU A 81 24.18 -0.89 11.07
C LEU A 81 24.95 -2.12 11.55
N LYS A 82 24.71 -3.29 10.96
CA LYS A 82 25.46 -4.52 11.28
C LYS A 82 26.94 -4.35 11.02
N GLU A 83 27.34 -3.75 9.90
CA GLU A 83 28.74 -3.52 9.54
C GLU A 83 29.43 -2.51 10.44
N GLU A 84 28.71 -1.46 10.85
CA GLU A 84 29.20 -0.39 11.71
C GLU A 84 29.21 -0.79 13.21
N GLY A 85 28.76 -2.01 13.56
CA GLY A 85 28.65 -2.46 14.95
C GLY A 85 27.50 -1.82 15.73
N GLY A 86 26.53 -1.21 15.04
CA GLY A 86 25.34 -0.62 15.63
C GLY A 86 24.26 -1.65 15.96
N ASP A 87 23.22 -1.22 16.66
CA ASP A 87 22.11 -2.07 17.07
C ASP A 87 21.13 -2.33 15.91
N TYR A 88 21.57 -3.15 14.96
CA TYR A 88 20.76 -3.57 13.82
C TYR A 88 19.56 -4.42 14.22
N LYS A 89 19.62 -5.13 15.39
CA LYS A 89 18.55 -6.00 15.86
C LYS A 89 17.35 -5.17 16.31
N ALA A 90 17.57 -4.23 17.23
CA ALA A 90 16.52 -3.32 17.67
C ALA A 90 15.94 -2.51 16.51
N PHE A 91 16.78 -2.07 15.57
CA PHE A 91 16.29 -1.37 14.39
C PHE A 91 15.42 -2.26 13.50
N ALA A 92 15.79 -3.53 13.27
CA ALA A 92 14.98 -4.47 12.50
C ALA A 92 13.64 -4.78 13.18
N GLU A 93 13.61 -4.95 14.51
CA GLU A 93 12.38 -5.09 15.29
C GLU A 93 11.46 -3.88 15.14
N GLN A 94 12.01 -2.67 15.20
CA GLN A 94 11.27 -1.43 15.00
C GLN A 94 10.69 -1.35 13.59
N VAL A 95 11.46 -1.71 12.56
CA VAL A 95 10.98 -1.77 11.16
C VAL A 95 9.80 -2.74 11.03
N LEU A 96 9.86 -3.92 11.66
CA LEU A 96 8.75 -4.87 11.64
C LEU A 96 7.51 -4.33 12.35
N SER A 97 7.65 -3.58 13.42
CA SER A 97 6.53 -2.93 14.12
C SER A 97 5.90 -1.81 13.31
N ASP A 98 6.71 -1.00 12.62
CA ASP A 98 6.22 0.16 11.88
C ASP A 98 5.69 -0.20 10.48
N ALA A 99 6.42 -1.04 9.74
CA ALA A 99 6.10 -1.36 8.35
C ALA A 99 5.17 -2.56 8.18
N TYR A 100 5.05 -3.45 9.18
CA TYR A 100 4.19 -4.62 9.13
C TYR A 100 3.09 -4.56 10.18
N ASN A 101 2.02 -5.32 9.94
CA ASN A 101 0.85 -5.31 10.81
C ASN A 101 0.92 -6.30 11.99
N TYR A 102 2.08 -6.91 12.27
CA TYR A 102 2.18 -7.97 13.29
C TYR A 102 1.66 -7.56 14.68
N ASP A 103 1.86 -6.31 15.07
CA ASP A 103 1.42 -5.81 16.38
C ASP A 103 -0.10 -5.48 16.41
N ASN A 104 -0.77 -5.42 15.24
CA ASN A 104 -2.18 -5.07 15.11
C ASN A 104 -3.04 -6.18 14.47
N GLY A 105 -2.43 -7.31 14.09
CA GLY A 105 -3.14 -8.43 13.46
C GLY A 105 -2.25 -9.30 12.60
N LYS A 106 -2.88 -10.19 11.84
CA LYS A 106 -2.18 -11.17 11.01
C LYS A 106 -1.43 -10.53 9.85
N VAL A 107 -0.28 -11.12 9.53
CA VAL A 107 0.48 -10.85 8.32
C VAL A 107 0.73 -12.18 7.61
N PHE A 108 0.50 -12.22 6.30
CA PHE A 108 0.90 -13.35 5.47
C PHE A 108 2.23 -13.03 4.79
N PHE A 109 3.29 -13.66 5.26
CA PHE A 109 4.62 -13.42 4.72
C PHE A 109 5.23 -14.70 4.15
N LYS A 110 5.53 -14.68 2.84
CA LYS A 110 6.36 -15.65 2.15
C LYS A 110 7.64 -14.97 1.70
N PRO A 111 8.76 -15.15 2.46
CA PRO A 111 10.06 -14.59 2.11
C PRO A 111 10.62 -15.16 0.80
N THR A 112 11.56 -14.46 0.18
CA THR A 112 12.20 -14.88 -1.09
C THR A 112 12.86 -16.24 -1.00
N LEU A 113 13.68 -16.46 0.04
CA LEU A 113 14.56 -17.61 0.19
C LEU A 113 14.07 -18.64 1.20
N ALA A 114 12.91 -18.42 1.84
CA ALA A 114 12.33 -19.40 2.76
C ALA A 114 11.76 -20.60 1.99
N TYR A 115 11.96 -21.81 2.53
CA TYR A 115 11.59 -23.08 1.91
C TYR A 115 11.17 -24.13 2.96
N GLY A 116 10.63 -25.28 2.49
CA GLY A 116 10.19 -26.38 3.33
C GLY A 116 9.04 -25.98 4.26
N ASP A 117 9.00 -26.58 5.43
CA ASP A 117 7.94 -26.35 6.42
C ASP A 117 7.93 -24.92 6.97
N GLN A 118 9.04 -24.21 6.84
CA GLN A 118 9.20 -22.82 7.27
C GLN A 118 9.10 -21.80 6.12
N THR A 119 8.39 -22.15 5.06
CA THR A 119 8.19 -21.26 3.89
C THR A 119 7.46 -19.98 4.27
N PHE A 120 6.52 -20.03 5.22
CA PHE A 120 5.71 -18.90 5.64
C PHE A 120 6.12 -18.38 7.01
N ARG A 121 6.13 -17.07 7.18
CA ARG A 121 6.52 -16.35 8.40
C ARG A 121 5.35 -15.47 8.87
N ASN A 122 4.31 -16.12 9.42
CA ASN A 122 3.08 -15.44 9.79
C ASN A 122 3.12 -14.78 11.18
N ASP A 123 4.24 -14.89 11.88
CA ASP A 123 4.53 -14.23 13.16
C ASP A 123 5.78 -13.33 13.05
N LYS A 124 5.87 -12.38 13.98
CA LYS A 124 6.94 -11.39 14.00
C LYS A 124 8.33 -12.01 14.23
N LYS A 125 8.41 -13.05 15.06
CA LYS A 125 9.67 -13.77 15.35
C LYS A 125 10.23 -14.40 14.09
N GLY A 126 9.40 -15.15 13.35
CA GLY A 126 9.83 -15.78 12.10
C GLY A 126 10.19 -14.78 11.00
N ALA A 127 9.51 -13.63 10.97
CA ALA A 127 9.87 -12.54 10.06
C ALA A 127 11.23 -11.91 10.44
N LEU A 128 11.46 -11.66 11.73
CA LEU A 128 12.72 -11.12 12.23
C LEU A 128 13.88 -12.09 11.94
N ALA A 129 13.69 -13.39 12.21
CA ALA A 129 14.68 -14.42 11.92
C ALA A 129 15.09 -14.40 10.43
N TYR A 130 14.12 -14.26 9.52
CA TYR A 130 14.44 -14.16 8.10
C TYR A 130 15.31 -12.96 7.77
N PHE A 131 15.01 -11.78 8.34
CA PHE A 131 15.76 -10.57 8.02
C PHE A 131 17.14 -10.50 8.66
N ILE A 132 17.32 -11.01 9.89
CA ILE A 132 18.58 -10.83 10.63
C ILE A 132 19.27 -12.14 11.04
N GLY A 133 18.69 -13.30 10.77
CA GLY A 133 19.27 -14.60 11.13
C GLY A 133 19.42 -14.82 12.64
N GLY A 134 20.09 -15.93 12.98
CA GLY A 134 20.57 -16.18 14.35
C GLY A 134 19.50 -16.66 15.35
N ASP A 135 18.29 -16.98 14.91
CA ASP A 135 17.24 -17.60 15.74
C ASP A 135 17.35 -19.12 15.66
N ALA A 136 17.36 -19.80 16.82
CA ALA A 136 17.51 -21.25 16.90
C ALA A 136 16.33 -22.02 16.27
N ASP A 137 15.13 -21.45 16.29
CA ASP A 137 13.94 -22.06 15.68
C ASP A 137 13.96 -21.93 14.15
N TYR A 138 14.83 -21.04 13.59
CA TYR A 138 14.97 -20.77 12.15
C TYR A 138 16.44 -20.93 11.69
N PRO A 139 17.05 -22.12 11.84
CA PRO A 139 18.50 -22.30 11.63
C PRO A 139 18.95 -22.09 10.18
N ASN A 140 18.02 -22.14 9.23
CA ASN A 140 18.30 -21.95 7.81
C ASN A 140 18.35 -20.46 7.40
N ASP A 141 17.84 -19.57 8.25
CA ASP A 141 17.83 -18.13 7.95
C ASP A 141 19.22 -17.53 8.19
N LYS A 142 19.77 -16.89 7.16
CA LYS A 142 21.11 -16.27 7.18
C LYS A 142 21.06 -14.76 7.36
N GLY A 143 19.83 -14.20 7.45
CA GLY A 143 19.62 -12.76 7.55
C GLY A 143 19.70 -12.06 6.19
N PHE A 144 18.58 -12.03 5.47
CA PHE A 144 18.51 -11.41 4.14
C PHE A 144 18.95 -9.93 4.16
N ALA A 145 18.62 -9.21 5.24
CA ALA A 145 19.00 -7.81 5.41
C ALA A 145 20.45 -7.61 5.83
N LEU A 146 21.16 -8.70 6.22
CA LEU A 146 22.57 -8.63 6.61
C LEU A 146 23.53 -8.77 5.42
N THR A 147 23.01 -9.10 4.23
CA THR A 147 23.79 -8.95 3.00
C THR A 147 24.14 -7.47 2.83
N PRO A 148 25.37 -7.14 2.44
CA PRO A 148 25.86 -5.75 2.39
C PRO A 148 25.25 -4.99 1.19
N TRP A 149 23.93 -4.85 1.20
CA TRP A 149 23.21 -4.04 0.23
C TRP A 149 23.57 -2.56 0.38
N VAL A 150 23.93 -1.90 -0.71
CA VAL A 150 24.25 -0.46 -0.72
C VAL A 150 23.12 0.36 -1.32
N LYS A 151 22.20 -0.28 -2.04
CA LYS A 151 21.02 0.36 -2.64
C LYS A 151 19.88 -0.65 -2.73
N ALA A 152 18.68 -0.17 -2.52
CA ALA A 152 17.46 -0.89 -2.82
C ALA A 152 16.42 0.07 -3.41
N ARG A 153 15.60 -0.42 -4.34
CA ARG A 153 14.45 0.32 -4.89
C ARG A 153 13.32 -0.62 -5.20
N TYR A 154 12.12 -0.10 -5.23
CA TYR A 154 10.94 -0.81 -5.69
C TYR A 154 10.48 -0.22 -7.02
N ASP A 155 10.31 -1.07 -8.02
CA ASP A 155 9.73 -0.71 -9.31
C ASP A 155 8.35 -1.37 -9.40
N ASN A 156 7.27 -0.58 -9.40
CA ASN A 156 5.92 -1.08 -9.63
C ASN A 156 5.81 -1.64 -11.06
N ALA A 157 5.06 -2.74 -11.22
CA ALA A 157 4.79 -3.30 -12.54
C ALA A 157 4.03 -2.29 -13.41
N GLY A 158 4.42 -2.18 -14.68
CA GLY A 158 3.83 -1.22 -15.61
C GLY A 158 4.36 0.20 -15.44
N LYS A 159 3.61 1.18 -15.95
CA LYS A 159 3.93 2.61 -15.90
C LYS A 159 2.89 3.35 -15.09
N ASN A 160 3.23 4.55 -14.59
CA ASN A 160 2.24 5.45 -13.97
C ASN A 160 1.38 4.79 -12.89
N ASN A 161 1.98 4.00 -11.99
CA ASN A 161 1.30 3.28 -10.91
C ASN A 161 0.35 2.15 -11.36
N GLU A 162 0.45 1.63 -12.59
CA GLU A 162 -0.36 0.48 -13.03
C GLU A 162 -0.21 -0.75 -12.11
N GLY A 163 0.94 -0.92 -11.47
CA GLY A 163 1.20 -1.98 -10.50
C GLY A 163 0.60 -1.73 -9.11
N ILE A 164 -0.22 -0.71 -8.94
CA ILE A 164 -0.87 -0.36 -7.66
C ILE A 164 -2.38 -0.28 -7.86
N GLN A 165 -3.13 -1.02 -7.04
CA GLN A 165 -4.59 -0.93 -6.95
C GLN A 165 -4.99 -0.49 -5.55
N ILE A 166 -5.87 0.51 -5.43
CA ILE A 166 -6.30 1.08 -4.15
C ILE A 166 -7.81 0.87 -3.98
N TYR A 167 -8.17 0.30 -2.83
CA TYR A 167 -9.54 0.05 -2.40
C TYR A 167 -9.73 0.63 -0.98
N GLY A 168 -10.03 1.92 -0.90
CA GLY A 168 -10.18 2.63 0.38
C GLY A 168 -8.91 2.51 1.25
N SER A 169 -9.00 1.78 2.34
CA SER A 169 -7.89 1.54 3.29
C SER A 169 -6.95 0.38 2.93
N ILE A 170 -7.14 -0.23 1.76
CA ILE A 170 -6.31 -1.33 1.27
C ILE A 170 -5.64 -0.91 -0.04
N ALA A 171 -4.35 -1.21 -0.18
CA ALA A 171 -3.64 -1.11 -1.45
C ALA A 171 -2.95 -2.44 -1.76
N ILE A 172 -3.07 -2.87 -3.00
CA ILE A 172 -2.42 -4.07 -3.53
C ILE A 172 -1.36 -3.63 -4.52
N THR A 173 -0.14 -4.17 -4.40
CA THR A 173 0.95 -3.81 -5.30
C THR A 173 1.64 -5.04 -5.86
N MET A 174 2.08 -4.94 -7.10
CA MET A 174 2.90 -5.93 -7.75
C MET A 174 4.06 -5.24 -8.47
N GLY A 175 5.26 -5.78 -8.35
CA GLY A 175 6.46 -5.21 -8.96
C GLY A 175 7.73 -5.94 -8.51
N ASN A 176 8.85 -5.26 -8.64
CA ASN A 176 10.16 -5.82 -8.35
C ASN A 176 10.92 -4.98 -7.32
N VAL A 177 11.58 -5.63 -6.37
CA VAL A 177 12.63 -5.01 -5.59
C VAL A 177 13.97 -5.34 -6.24
N TRP A 178 14.73 -4.31 -6.51
CA TRP A 178 16.12 -4.40 -6.94
C TRP A 178 17.01 -4.06 -5.77
N VAL A 179 17.96 -4.92 -5.48
CA VAL A 179 19.00 -4.69 -4.47
C VAL A 179 20.36 -4.74 -5.14
N THR A 180 21.22 -3.80 -4.77
CA THR A 180 22.60 -3.69 -5.29
C THR A 180 23.57 -3.93 -4.16
N ASP A 181 24.53 -4.82 -4.37
CA ASP A 181 25.60 -5.08 -3.40
C ASP A 181 26.80 -4.10 -3.59
N LYS A 182 27.81 -4.21 -2.73
CA LYS A 182 29.03 -3.38 -2.76
C LYS A 182 29.86 -3.53 -4.03
N THR A 183 29.67 -4.62 -4.79
CA THR A 183 30.36 -4.84 -6.07
C THR A 183 29.65 -4.20 -7.25
N GLY A 184 28.48 -3.63 -7.01
CA GLY A 184 27.60 -3.08 -8.05
C GLY A 184 26.70 -4.12 -8.70
N LYS A 185 26.73 -5.38 -8.23
CA LYS A 185 25.83 -6.43 -8.76
C LYS A 185 24.41 -6.19 -8.27
N GLU A 186 23.48 -6.17 -9.21
CA GLU A 186 22.05 -6.09 -8.92
C GLU A 186 21.40 -7.48 -8.88
N VAL A 187 20.49 -7.65 -7.93
CA VAL A 187 19.59 -8.81 -7.82
C VAL A 187 18.16 -8.31 -7.80
N MET A 188 17.33 -8.92 -8.63
CA MET A 188 15.91 -8.63 -8.70
C MET A 188 15.10 -9.72 -8.00
N VAL A 189 14.08 -9.32 -7.27
CA VAL A 189 13.11 -10.25 -6.67
C VAL A 189 11.69 -9.76 -6.96
N ASP A 190 10.79 -10.70 -7.30
CA ASP A 190 9.38 -10.40 -7.51
C ASP A 190 8.71 -10.14 -6.15
N LYS A 191 7.85 -9.12 -6.12
CA LYS A 191 7.13 -8.70 -4.93
C LYS A 191 5.65 -8.52 -5.20
N THR A 192 4.85 -9.02 -4.26
CA THR A 192 3.46 -8.63 -4.10
C THR A 192 3.28 -8.19 -2.66
N TRP A 193 2.79 -6.98 -2.47
CA TRP A 193 2.41 -6.47 -1.16
C TRP A 193 0.94 -6.10 -1.13
N VAL A 194 0.32 -6.32 0.02
CA VAL A 194 -0.96 -5.71 0.38
C VAL A 194 -0.71 -4.85 1.60
N PHE A 195 -1.04 -3.59 1.47
CA PHE A 195 -0.98 -2.61 2.56
C PHE A 195 -2.38 -2.38 3.13
N LYS A 196 -2.43 -2.13 4.43
CA LYS A 196 -3.62 -1.65 5.13
C LYS A 196 -3.28 -0.35 5.84
N LYS A 197 -4.12 0.67 5.69
CA LYS A 197 -4.03 1.90 6.47
C LYS A 197 -4.76 1.70 7.78
N GLY A 198 -4.03 1.87 8.89
CA GLY A 198 -4.59 1.78 10.24
C GLY A 198 -5.37 3.03 10.63
N LYS A 199 -6.10 2.98 11.77
CA LYS A 199 -6.78 4.15 12.37
C LYS A 199 -5.79 5.26 12.74
N ASP A 200 -4.53 4.92 12.95
CA ASP A 200 -3.43 5.84 13.22
C ASP A 200 -2.84 6.49 11.94
N GLY A 201 -3.45 6.24 10.79
CA GLY A 201 -3.02 6.77 9.49
C GLY A 201 -1.80 6.09 8.88
N LYS A 202 -1.17 5.12 9.55
CA LYS A 202 0.02 4.43 9.06
C LYS A 202 -0.34 3.30 8.10
N LEU A 203 0.41 3.19 7.00
CA LEU A 203 0.36 2.03 6.10
C LEU A 203 1.21 0.90 6.67
N ARG A 204 0.61 -0.30 6.77
CA ARG A 204 1.32 -1.51 7.20
C ARG A 204 1.07 -2.65 6.24
N ILE A 205 2.12 -3.42 5.97
CA ILE A 205 2.05 -4.61 5.14
C ILE A 205 1.26 -5.70 5.88
N ILE A 206 0.21 -6.23 5.25
CA ILE A 206 -0.57 -7.37 5.72
C ILE A 206 -0.34 -8.63 4.87
N VAL A 207 0.16 -8.46 3.64
CA VAL A 207 0.63 -9.57 2.77
C VAL A 207 1.97 -9.17 2.17
N HIS A 208 2.95 -10.06 2.27
CA HIS A 208 4.26 -9.92 1.62
C HIS A 208 4.64 -11.24 0.97
N LYS A 209 4.47 -11.35 -0.32
CA LYS A 209 4.97 -12.48 -1.11
C LYS A 209 6.19 -12.06 -1.91
N SER A 210 7.25 -12.85 -1.82
CA SER A 210 8.47 -12.63 -2.57
C SER A 210 9.01 -13.92 -3.17
N SER A 211 9.60 -13.84 -4.35
CA SER A 211 10.25 -14.96 -5.03
C SER A 211 11.39 -14.45 -5.92
N LEU A 212 12.30 -15.35 -6.25
CA LEU A 212 13.19 -15.11 -7.39
C LEU A 212 12.36 -15.18 -8.68
N PRO A 213 12.71 -14.41 -9.70
CA PRO A 213 12.12 -14.55 -11.03
C PRO A 213 12.38 -15.96 -11.57
N PHE A 214 11.41 -16.48 -12.29
CA PHE A 214 11.61 -17.74 -13.00
C PHE A 214 12.70 -17.56 -14.07
N SER A 215 13.68 -18.46 -14.06
CA SER A 215 14.70 -18.55 -15.11
C SER A 215 14.57 -19.91 -15.79
N PRO A 216 14.12 -19.97 -17.06
CA PRO A 216 14.09 -21.22 -17.77
C PRO A 216 15.50 -21.78 -17.91
N THR A 217 15.68 -23.06 -17.58
CA THR A 217 16.91 -23.79 -17.90
C THR A 217 17.08 -23.83 -19.42
N LYS A 218 18.26 -23.37 -19.89
CA LYS A 218 18.63 -23.48 -21.30
C LYS A 218 18.90 -24.93 -21.66
#